data_c84abe3959ad1f184194272d40356906
#
_entry.id   c84abe3959ad1f184194272d40356906
#
_cell.length_a   1.000
_cell.length_b   1.000
_cell.length_c   1.000
_cell.angle_alpha   90.00
_cell.angle_beta   90.00
_cell.angle_gamma   90.00
#
_symmetry.space_group_name_H-M   'P 1'
#
loop_
_entity.id
_entity.type
_entity.pdbx_description
1 polymer ?
#
loop_
_entity_poly.entity_id
_entity_poly.type
_entity_poly.pdbx_seq_one_letter_code
_entity_poly.pdbx_strand_id
1 'polypeptide(L)'
;MSAVPRWTAVSAQRFWTDERMAAAKPLPDAVAKVHTGRAGVTGVTGVGPGSSHFGGLAMIGRMYVQRGSGSYFCTASVINSPHRNIVLTAGHCLDARAGSGSMAFVPQWTAATPRPHGIFPVATDSRGRSRVWIDARYYDRGHAKGAPWDVAFVQVGSRGDGKKVQDVVGGNTLVTGRGYVFPRIRLVGYPGTDRQPLTCTNSTTRFTPRDGTPGSYLRIACDDYRSGTSGSPFLANFDSRTGTGEVVGSIGGWKTGGPTADVSYSSYFGSDIRRLYNAAVAGSEPARPHTRPSAAH
;
A
#
# COMPACT_ATOMS: atom_id res chain seq x y z
N MET A 1 0.55 29.08 23.16
CA MET A 1 0.94 28.01 22.21
C MET A 1 -0.27 27.67 21.36
N SER A 2 -0.30 28.00 20.07
CA SER A 2 -1.39 27.61 19.15
C SER A 2 -1.46 26.09 19.05
N ALA A 3 -2.65 25.52 19.32
CA ALA A 3 -2.87 24.09 19.15
C ALA A 3 -2.65 23.69 17.68
N VAL A 4 -1.83 22.68 17.45
CA VAL A 4 -1.64 22.12 16.10
C VAL A 4 -3.02 21.63 15.62
N PRO A 5 -3.49 22.08 14.44
CA PRO A 5 -4.78 21.64 13.91
C PRO A 5 -4.80 20.12 13.77
N ARG A 6 -5.77 19.47 14.41
CA ARG A 6 -5.93 18.00 14.32
C ARG A 6 -6.38 17.64 12.90
N TRP A 7 -5.71 16.66 12.30
CA TRP A 7 -6.15 16.03 11.06
C TRP A 7 -7.33 15.10 11.34
N THR A 8 -8.54 15.52 10.98
CA THR A 8 -9.82 14.86 11.28
C THR A 8 -10.54 14.43 10.01
N ALA A 9 -11.61 13.65 10.13
CA ALA A 9 -12.47 13.31 9.00
C ALA A 9 -13.00 14.55 8.26
N VAL A 10 -13.39 15.59 9.00
CA VAL A 10 -13.88 16.85 8.41
C VAL A 10 -12.77 17.57 7.64
N SER A 11 -11.57 17.69 8.21
CA SER A 11 -10.44 18.30 7.52
C SER A 11 -10.00 17.47 6.32
N ALA A 12 -10.04 16.14 6.41
CA ALA A 12 -9.72 15.24 5.30
C ALA A 12 -10.74 15.38 4.15
N GLN A 13 -12.04 15.45 4.44
CA GLN A 13 -13.08 15.65 3.44
C GLN A 13 -12.95 17.00 2.71
N ARG A 14 -12.64 18.06 3.44
CA ARG A 14 -12.41 19.39 2.86
C ARG A 14 -11.17 19.45 1.98
N PHE A 15 -10.13 18.75 2.38
CA PHE A 15 -8.86 18.74 1.65
C PHE A 15 -8.89 17.81 0.43
N TRP A 16 -9.36 16.58 0.60
CA TRP A 16 -9.47 15.56 -0.45
C TRP A 16 -10.86 15.63 -1.08
N THR A 17 -11.12 16.69 -1.89
CA THR A 17 -12.33 16.78 -2.70
C THR A 17 -12.34 15.72 -3.80
N ASP A 18 -13.48 15.46 -4.42
CA ASP A 18 -13.58 14.47 -5.50
C ASP A 18 -12.71 14.87 -6.70
N GLU A 19 -12.64 16.16 -7.02
CA GLU A 19 -11.78 16.71 -8.08
C GLU A 19 -10.31 16.51 -7.75
N ARG A 20 -9.89 16.78 -6.49
CA ARG A 20 -8.51 16.58 -6.05
C ARG A 20 -8.10 15.12 -6.07
N MET A 21 -9.00 14.23 -5.64
CA MET A 21 -8.78 12.78 -5.69
C MET A 21 -8.70 12.27 -7.13
N ALA A 22 -9.55 12.77 -8.02
CA ALA A 22 -9.52 12.42 -9.44
C ALA A 22 -8.26 12.92 -10.14
N ALA A 23 -7.73 14.10 -9.75
CA ALA A 23 -6.51 14.69 -10.29
C ALA A 23 -5.23 14.13 -9.64
N ALA A 24 -5.34 13.36 -8.55
CA ALA A 24 -4.18 12.77 -7.89
C ALA A 24 -3.46 11.80 -8.83
N LYS A 25 -2.13 11.90 -8.87
CA LYS A 25 -1.26 11.06 -9.70
C LYS A 25 -0.88 9.79 -8.94
N PRO A 26 -0.61 8.67 -9.63
CA PRO A 26 0.05 7.54 -8.99
C PRO A 26 1.37 8.01 -8.40
N LEU A 27 1.71 7.54 -7.19
CA LEU A 27 3.02 7.83 -6.64
C LEU A 27 4.10 7.23 -7.54
N PRO A 28 5.11 8.00 -7.96
CA PRO A 28 6.18 7.47 -8.80
C PRO A 28 6.93 6.33 -8.08
N ASP A 29 7.13 5.22 -8.78
CA ASP A 29 8.02 4.16 -8.33
C ASP A 29 9.48 4.63 -8.40
N ALA A 30 10.37 4.05 -7.58
CA ALA A 30 11.81 4.35 -7.62
C ALA A 30 12.45 4.00 -8.97
N VAL A 31 11.85 3.05 -9.70
CA VAL A 31 12.17 2.71 -11.08
C VAL A 31 10.88 2.81 -11.89
N ALA A 32 10.89 3.60 -12.96
CA ALA A 32 9.75 3.70 -13.85
C ALA A 32 9.40 2.31 -14.42
N LYS A 33 8.15 1.88 -14.24
CA LYS A 33 7.69 0.59 -14.77
C LYS A 33 7.53 0.67 -16.28
N VAL A 34 8.16 -0.27 -16.98
CA VAL A 34 8.04 -0.43 -18.43
C VAL A 34 6.88 -1.42 -18.70
N HIS A 35 6.00 -1.05 -19.62
CA HIS A 35 5.01 -1.98 -20.17
C HIS A 35 5.71 -2.83 -21.23
N THR A 36 5.88 -4.13 -20.97
CA THR A 36 6.62 -5.01 -21.87
C THR A 36 5.75 -5.59 -22.97
N GLY A 37 4.46 -5.28 -23.03
CA GLY A 37 3.57 -5.84 -24.04
C GLY A 37 3.65 -7.38 -24.16
N ARG A 38 2.70 -8.02 -24.77
CA ARG A 38 2.67 -9.49 -24.97
C ARG A 38 3.86 -10.10 -25.73
N ALA A 39 4.77 -9.29 -26.23
CA ALA A 39 5.91 -9.73 -27.04
C ALA A 39 7.22 -9.27 -26.40
N GLY A 40 7.95 -10.16 -25.75
CA GLY A 40 9.37 -9.94 -25.55
C GLY A 40 10.03 -10.23 -24.22
N VAL A 41 9.50 -11.07 -23.37
CA VAL A 41 10.31 -11.64 -22.29
C VAL A 41 10.62 -13.10 -22.64
N THR A 42 11.69 -13.28 -23.41
CA THR A 42 12.32 -14.58 -23.61
C THR A 42 12.84 -15.08 -22.27
N GLY A 43 12.22 -16.13 -21.74
CA GLY A 43 12.65 -16.79 -20.50
C GLY A 43 11.60 -16.91 -19.41
N VAL A 44 10.37 -16.44 -19.60
CA VAL A 44 9.24 -16.68 -18.67
C VAL A 44 8.17 -17.45 -19.41
N THR A 45 8.21 -18.78 -19.30
CA THR A 45 7.10 -19.65 -19.68
C THR A 45 5.97 -19.43 -18.66
N GLY A 46 5.01 -18.58 -19.01
CA GLY A 46 3.83 -18.30 -18.24
C GLY A 46 3.22 -16.99 -18.70
N VAL A 47 2.39 -17.06 -19.74
CA VAL A 47 1.43 -16.00 -20.02
C VAL A 47 0.50 -15.97 -18.81
N GLY A 48 0.66 -14.98 -17.92
CA GLY A 48 -0.24 -14.80 -16.81
C GLY A 48 -1.67 -14.57 -17.31
N PRO A 49 -2.72 -14.97 -16.56
CA PRO A 49 -4.07 -14.59 -16.89
C PRO A 49 -4.16 -13.06 -16.93
N GLY A 50 -4.81 -12.52 -17.96
CA GLY A 50 -4.98 -11.09 -18.12
C GLY A 50 -5.66 -10.45 -16.91
N SER A 51 -5.28 -9.23 -16.61
CA SER A 51 -5.95 -8.41 -15.61
C SER A 51 -7.25 -7.83 -16.18
N SER A 52 -8.23 -7.57 -15.31
CA SER A 52 -9.49 -6.95 -15.69
C SER A 52 -9.91 -5.87 -14.70
N HIS A 53 -10.54 -4.81 -15.21
CA HIS A 53 -11.18 -3.79 -14.38
C HIS A 53 -12.44 -4.33 -13.73
N PHE A 54 -12.76 -3.85 -12.52
CA PHE A 54 -13.98 -4.21 -11.80
C PHE A 54 -14.35 -3.12 -10.78
N GLY A 55 -15.50 -3.30 -10.10
CA GLY A 55 -16.00 -2.32 -9.14
C GLY A 55 -15.24 -2.21 -7.81
N GLY A 56 -14.17 -2.99 -7.64
CA GLY A 56 -13.35 -2.97 -6.41
C GLY A 56 -13.86 -3.90 -5.31
N LEU A 57 -13.09 -3.98 -4.23
CA LEU A 57 -13.45 -4.64 -2.97
C LEU A 57 -13.56 -3.59 -1.87
N ALA A 58 -14.58 -3.70 -1.02
CA ALA A 58 -14.87 -2.69 0.01
C ALA A 58 -13.65 -2.35 0.90
N MET A 59 -12.83 -3.34 1.28
CA MET A 59 -11.67 -3.15 2.16
C MET A 59 -10.38 -2.76 1.44
N ILE A 60 -10.38 -2.62 0.09
CA ILE A 60 -9.22 -2.20 -0.70
C ILE A 60 -9.53 -0.86 -1.37
N GLY A 61 -8.59 0.10 -1.28
CA GLY A 61 -8.83 1.45 -1.77
C GLY A 61 -7.55 2.20 -2.09
N ARG A 62 -7.69 3.51 -2.29
CA ARG A 62 -6.57 4.41 -2.49
C ARG A 62 -6.12 5.04 -1.17
N MET A 63 -4.83 4.98 -0.89
CA MET A 63 -4.18 5.77 0.13
C MET A 63 -3.67 7.06 -0.52
N TYR A 64 -4.33 8.16 -0.25
CA TYR A 64 -3.97 9.47 -0.75
C TYR A 64 -2.91 10.13 0.12
N VAL A 65 -1.93 10.75 -0.51
CA VAL A 65 -0.79 11.40 0.15
C VAL A 65 -0.50 12.73 -0.54
N GLN A 66 -0.36 13.80 0.23
CA GLN A 66 0.19 15.04 -0.28
C GLN A 66 1.71 15.06 -0.10
N ARG A 67 2.45 15.41 -1.16
CA ARG A 67 3.90 15.66 -1.13
C ARG A 67 4.19 17.01 -1.78
N GLY A 68 4.68 17.96 -1.00
CA GLY A 68 4.78 19.35 -1.46
C GLY A 68 3.42 19.87 -1.92
N SER A 69 3.34 20.42 -3.12
CA SER A 69 2.09 20.84 -3.76
C SER A 69 1.34 19.72 -4.49
N GLY A 70 1.95 18.54 -4.68
CA GLY A 70 1.40 17.43 -5.45
C GLY A 70 0.49 16.53 -4.63
N SER A 71 -0.57 16.04 -5.26
CA SER A 71 -1.48 15.01 -4.73
C SER A 71 -1.17 13.68 -5.40
N TYR A 72 -0.96 12.62 -4.58
CA TYR A 72 -0.58 11.30 -5.04
C TYR A 72 -1.41 10.22 -4.38
N PHE A 73 -1.36 9.00 -4.93
CA PHE A 73 -1.96 7.84 -4.31
C PHE A 73 -1.14 6.57 -4.50
N CYS A 74 -1.37 5.62 -3.61
CA CYS A 74 -1.02 4.21 -3.69
C CYS A 74 -2.27 3.36 -3.43
N THR A 75 -2.19 2.06 -3.64
CA THR A 75 -3.19 1.10 -3.19
C THR A 75 -2.98 0.76 -1.71
N ALA A 76 -4.05 0.50 -0.99
CA ALA A 76 -4.00 0.06 0.41
C ALA A 76 -5.16 -0.87 0.74
N SER A 77 -5.00 -1.66 1.82
CA SER A 77 -5.99 -2.65 2.27
C SER A 77 -6.21 -2.57 3.78
N VAL A 78 -7.47 -2.64 4.21
CA VAL A 78 -7.81 -2.78 5.63
C VAL A 78 -7.39 -4.14 6.14
N ILE A 79 -6.71 -4.17 7.29
CA ILE A 79 -6.29 -5.38 8.00
C ILE A 79 -7.07 -5.53 9.29
N ASN A 80 -7.61 -6.72 9.53
CA ASN A 80 -8.30 -7.06 10.78
C ASN A 80 -7.40 -6.76 11.98
N SER A 81 -7.92 -5.99 12.93
CA SER A 81 -7.19 -5.58 14.11
C SER A 81 -8.12 -5.35 15.31
N PRO A 82 -7.65 -5.50 16.56
CA PRO A 82 -8.48 -5.27 17.74
C PRO A 82 -9.12 -3.86 17.78
N HIS A 83 -8.39 -2.85 17.32
CA HIS A 83 -8.88 -1.47 17.27
C HIS A 83 -9.62 -1.11 15.99
N ARG A 84 -9.72 -2.04 15.02
CA ARG A 84 -10.49 -1.92 13.76
C ARG A 84 -10.13 -0.72 12.89
N ASN A 85 -8.85 -0.33 12.91
CA ASN A 85 -8.36 0.91 12.29
C ASN A 85 -7.01 0.77 11.57
N ILE A 86 -6.56 -0.45 11.28
CA ILE A 86 -5.27 -0.68 10.62
C ILE A 86 -5.45 -0.81 9.11
N VAL A 87 -4.62 -0.10 8.37
CA VAL A 87 -4.51 -0.17 6.90
C VAL A 87 -3.07 -0.53 6.53
N LEU A 88 -2.90 -1.44 5.58
CA LEU A 88 -1.62 -1.87 5.02
C LEU A 88 -1.39 -1.19 3.67
N THR A 89 -0.15 -0.76 3.42
CA THR A 89 0.34 -0.32 2.10
C THR A 89 1.84 -0.57 1.99
N ALA A 90 2.49 -0.13 0.91
CA ALA A 90 3.94 -0.19 0.79
C ALA A 90 4.65 0.90 1.61
N GLY A 91 5.85 0.63 2.08
CA GLY A 91 6.66 1.58 2.86
C GLY A 91 7.01 2.83 2.06
N HIS A 92 7.44 2.67 0.80
CA HIS A 92 7.78 3.80 -0.09
C HIS A 92 6.60 4.74 -0.36
N CYS A 93 5.36 4.26 -0.20
CA CYS A 93 4.16 5.09 -0.34
C CYS A 93 4.04 6.15 0.76
N LEU A 94 4.54 5.85 1.94
CA LEU A 94 4.37 6.68 3.14
C LEU A 94 5.70 7.08 3.79
N ASP A 95 6.82 6.94 3.07
CA ASP A 95 8.14 7.34 3.56
C ASP A 95 8.11 8.81 4.00
N ALA A 96 8.33 9.01 5.31
CA ALA A 96 8.23 10.31 5.97
C ALA A 96 9.29 11.34 5.50
N ARG A 97 10.29 10.93 4.70
CA ARG A 97 11.25 11.85 4.07
C ARG A 97 10.58 12.84 3.13
N ALA A 98 9.38 12.51 2.66
CA ALA A 98 8.60 13.37 1.75
C ALA A 98 7.70 14.38 2.47
N GLY A 99 7.85 14.55 3.78
CA GLY A 99 6.99 15.39 4.62
C GLY A 99 5.70 14.69 5.02
N SER A 100 5.22 14.98 6.23
CA SER A 100 3.94 14.50 6.75
C SER A 100 2.81 15.38 6.23
N GLY A 101 2.50 15.25 4.93
CA GLY A 101 1.35 15.93 4.34
C GLY A 101 0.03 15.28 4.75
N SER A 102 -1.05 15.90 4.33
CA SER A 102 -2.40 15.39 4.53
C SER A 102 -2.55 14.01 3.87
N MET A 103 -2.88 12.99 4.66
CA MET A 103 -3.05 11.61 4.19
C MET A 103 -4.41 11.08 4.57
N ALA A 104 -5.04 10.33 3.66
CA ALA A 104 -6.33 9.69 3.92
C ALA A 104 -6.49 8.41 3.10
N PHE A 105 -7.20 7.45 3.67
CA PHE A 105 -7.61 6.22 2.99
C PHE A 105 -9.05 6.35 2.51
N VAL A 106 -9.28 6.01 1.25
CA VAL A 106 -10.61 5.98 0.62
C VAL A 106 -10.87 4.57 0.10
N PRO A 107 -11.69 3.78 0.81
CA PRO A 107 -12.04 2.43 0.44
C PRO A 107 -12.84 2.38 -0.87
N GLN A 108 -12.60 1.37 -1.69
CA GLN A 108 -13.34 1.04 -2.92
C GLN A 108 -13.55 2.23 -3.87
N TRP A 109 -12.54 3.09 -3.97
CA TRP A 109 -12.61 4.25 -4.85
C TRP A 109 -12.84 3.82 -6.30
N THR A 110 -13.75 4.51 -7.00
CA THR A 110 -13.83 4.51 -8.46
C THR A 110 -14.11 5.93 -8.93
N ALA A 111 -13.86 6.23 -10.19
CA ALA A 111 -14.20 7.56 -10.70
C ALA A 111 -15.73 7.82 -10.72
N ALA A 112 -16.54 6.77 -10.83
CA ALA A 112 -18.01 6.87 -10.78
C ALA A 112 -18.53 7.05 -9.34
N THR A 113 -17.85 6.47 -8.37
CA THR A 113 -18.20 6.54 -6.94
C THR A 113 -16.94 6.84 -6.12
N PRO A 114 -16.51 8.12 -6.04
CA PRO A 114 -15.23 8.48 -5.45
C PRO A 114 -15.10 8.18 -3.95
N ARG A 115 -16.20 8.09 -3.22
CA ARG A 115 -16.20 7.85 -1.75
C ARG A 115 -17.37 6.98 -1.32
N PRO A 116 -17.49 5.73 -1.84
CA PRO A 116 -18.68 4.90 -1.55
C PRO A 116 -18.81 4.56 -0.07
N HIS A 117 -17.69 4.50 0.65
CA HIS A 117 -17.62 4.23 2.09
C HIS A 117 -17.10 5.41 2.91
N GLY A 118 -16.98 6.61 2.30
CA GLY A 118 -16.42 7.81 2.93
C GLY A 118 -14.90 7.84 2.90
N ILE A 119 -14.33 8.69 3.77
CA ILE A 119 -12.89 8.93 3.87
C ILE A 119 -12.41 8.75 5.30
N PHE A 120 -11.25 8.14 5.47
CA PHE A 120 -10.62 7.85 6.75
C PHE A 120 -9.27 8.57 6.82
N PRO A 121 -9.12 9.64 7.64
CA PRO A 121 -7.86 10.35 7.77
C PRO A 121 -6.80 9.45 8.41
N VAL A 122 -5.54 9.56 8.00
CA VAL A 122 -4.45 8.95 8.76
C VAL A 122 -4.40 9.62 10.13
N ALA A 123 -4.43 8.83 11.19
CA ALA A 123 -4.40 9.34 12.55
C ALA A 123 -3.07 10.08 12.85
N THR A 124 -3.13 11.07 13.72
CA THR A 124 -1.96 11.80 14.22
C THR A 124 -1.82 11.64 15.71
N ASP A 125 -0.59 11.72 16.23
CA ASP A 125 -0.32 11.79 17.66
C ASP A 125 -0.59 13.21 18.20
N SER A 126 -0.36 13.41 19.51
CA SER A 126 -0.53 14.71 20.18
C SER A 126 0.39 15.82 19.63
N ARG A 127 1.46 15.46 18.92
CA ARG A 127 2.41 16.36 18.27
C ARG A 127 2.07 16.59 16.79
N GLY A 128 0.93 16.07 16.30
CA GLY A 128 0.51 16.17 14.90
C GLY A 128 1.26 15.23 13.94
N ARG A 129 2.06 14.29 14.44
CA ARG A 129 2.81 13.35 13.60
C ARG A 129 1.92 12.17 13.20
N SER A 130 2.00 11.78 11.93
CA SER A 130 1.21 10.68 11.39
C SER A 130 1.55 9.34 12.04
N ARG A 131 0.53 8.56 12.33
CA ARG A 131 0.60 7.21 12.91
C ARG A 131 0.84 6.18 11.81
N VAL A 132 2.09 6.14 11.33
CA VAL A 132 2.58 5.28 10.24
C VAL A 132 3.77 4.48 10.74
N TRP A 133 3.71 3.16 10.64
CA TRP A 133 4.77 2.23 11.04
C TRP A 133 5.44 1.64 9.81
N ILE A 134 6.71 1.95 9.64
CA ILE A 134 7.64 1.38 8.66
C ILE A 134 8.86 0.93 9.46
N ASP A 135 9.45 -0.22 9.13
CA ASP A 135 10.64 -0.71 9.83
C ASP A 135 11.81 0.27 9.69
N ALA A 136 12.53 0.53 10.79
CA ALA A 136 13.67 1.46 10.80
C ALA A 136 14.71 1.11 9.74
N ARG A 137 14.93 -0.18 9.48
CA ARG A 137 15.87 -0.66 8.46
C ARG A 137 15.53 -0.21 7.05
N TYR A 138 14.25 0.05 6.75
CA TYR A 138 13.85 0.65 5.48
C TYR A 138 14.40 2.07 5.34
N TYR A 139 14.30 2.87 6.39
CA TYR A 139 14.83 4.23 6.40
C TYR A 139 16.36 4.26 6.35
N ASP A 140 17.03 3.43 7.16
CA ASP A 140 18.48 3.45 7.35
C ASP A 140 19.22 2.94 6.11
N ARG A 141 18.68 1.94 5.43
CA ARG A 141 19.32 1.26 4.31
C ARG A 141 18.90 1.80 2.94
N GLY A 142 17.86 2.65 2.90
CA GLY A 142 17.29 3.19 1.65
C GLY A 142 16.53 2.15 0.83
N HIS A 143 15.95 2.59 -0.30
CA HIS A 143 15.00 1.79 -1.09
C HIS A 143 15.56 0.45 -1.58
N ALA A 144 16.82 0.39 -2.01
CA ALA A 144 17.38 -0.86 -2.54
C ALA A 144 17.73 -1.86 -1.43
N LYS A 145 18.53 -1.44 -0.44
CA LYS A 145 18.96 -2.32 0.65
C LYS A 145 17.89 -2.51 1.73
N GLY A 146 16.95 -1.58 1.84
CA GLY A 146 15.77 -1.64 2.70
C GLY A 146 14.57 -2.37 2.09
N ALA A 147 14.64 -2.76 0.82
CA ALA A 147 13.56 -3.40 0.09
C ALA A 147 12.83 -4.56 0.82
N PRO A 148 13.49 -5.43 1.62
CA PRO A 148 12.79 -6.47 2.39
C PRO A 148 11.78 -5.93 3.41
N TRP A 149 11.87 -4.66 3.79
CA TRP A 149 11.02 -3.98 4.77
C TRP A 149 10.14 -2.88 4.15
N ASP A 150 9.93 -2.91 2.85
CA ASP A 150 9.09 -1.95 2.12
C ASP A 150 7.59 -2.22 2.37
N VAL A 151 7.18 -2.13 3.63
CA VAL A 151 5.82 -2.35 4.12
C VAL A 151 5.48 -1.27 5.14
N ALA A 152 4.26 -0.75 5.08
CA ALA A 152 3.73 0.20 6.06
C ALA A 152 2.39 -0.27 6.64
N PHE A 153 2.24 -0.16 7.96
CA PHE A 153 0.95 -0.20 8.63
C PHE A 153 0.58 1.21 9.10
N VAL A 154 -0.69 1.55 8.99
CA VAL A 154 -1.21 2.89 9.24
C VAL A 154 -2.40 2.79 10.17
N GLN A 155 -2.44 3.58 11.23
CA GLN A 155 -3.68 3.81 11.95
C GLN A 155 -4.46 4.91 11.25
N VAL A 156 -5.72 4.63 10.91
CA VAL A 156 -6.64 5.64 10.42
C VAL A 156 -7.63 6.04 11.51
N GLY A 157 -8.05 7.30 11.48
CA GLY A 157 -9.13 7.82 12.33
C GLY A 157 -10.50 7.31 11.86
N SER A 158 -11.51 7.60 12.66
CA SER A 158 -12.90 7.30 12.30
C SER A 158 -13.39 8.19 11.16
N ARG A 159 -14.39 7.71 10.43
CA ARG A 159 -15.19 8.48 9.48
C ARG A 159 -15.98 9.59 10.21
N GLY A 160 -16.59 10.51 9.47
CA GLY A 160 -17.33 11.64 10.04
C GLY A 160 -18.48 11.28 10.98
N ASP A 161 -19.05 10.08 10.85
CA ASP A 161 -20.08 9.52 11.73
C ASP A 161 -19.52 8.73 12.92
N GLY A 162 -18.20 8.78 13.15
CA GLY A 162 -17.52 8.08 14.25
C GLY A 162 -17.20 6.60 13.99
N LYS A 163 -17.66 6.01 12.89
CA LYS A 163 -17.39 4.59 12.58
C LYS A 163 -15.94 4.35 12.16
N LYS A 164 -15.36 3.24 12.63
CA LYS A 164 -14.01 2.80 12.27
C LYS A 164 -14.03 2.13 10.89
N VAL A 165 -12.89 2.13 10.22
CA VAL A 165 -12.79 1.64 8.84
C VAL A 165 -13.22 0.17 8.73
N GLN A 166 -12.77 -0.69 9.61
CA GLN A 166 -13.12 -2.12 9.59
C GLN A 166 -14.61 -2.38 9.90
N ASP A 167 -15.26 -1.52 10.69
CA ASP A 167 -16.71 -1.62 10.95
C ASP A 167 -17.55 -1.29 9.70
N VAL A 168 -16.98 -0.46 8.80
CA VAL A 168 -17.68 -0.01 7.60
C VAL A 168 -17.47 -0.96 6.43
N VAL A 169 -16.24 -1.46 6.24
CA VAL A 169 -15.86 -2.20 5.02
C VAL A 169 -15.34 -3.61 5.26
N GLY A 170 -15.24 -4.05 6.51
CA GLY A 170 -14.55 -5.30 6.85
C GLY A 170 -13.04 -5.16 6.75
N GLY A 171 -12.34 -6.29 6.77
CA GLY A 171 -10.89 -6.33 6.66
C GLY A 171 -10.37 -7.71 6.25
N ASN A 172 -9.16 -7.73 5.72
CA ASN A 172 -8.43 -8.94 5.39
C ASN A 172 -7.59 -9.43 6.57
N THR A 173 -7.31 -10.72 6.64
CA THR A 173 -6.49 -11.29 7.72
C THR A 173 -5.02 -11.25 7.35
N LEU A 174 -4.17 -10.64 8.18
CA LEU A 174 -2.72 -10.69 7.98
C LEU A 174 -2.17 -12.07 8.32
N VAL A 175 -1.51 -12.70 7.37
CA VAL A 175 -0.84 -14.00 7.56
C VAL A 175 0.65 -13.85 7.25
N THR A 176 1.50 -14.40 8.12
CA THR A 176 2.96 -14.31 8.00
C THR A 176 3.60 -15.69 8.14
N GLY A 177 4.81 -15.86 7.58
CA GLY A 177 5.57 -17.11 7.73
C GLY A 177 5.13 -18.27 6.82
N ARG A 178 4.38 -18.00 5.74
CA ARG A 178 3.80 -19.04 4.87
C ARG A 178 4.62 -19.35 3.61
N GLY A 179 5.85 -18.87 3.53
CA GLY A 179 6.70 -19.08 2.34
C GLY A 179 6.39 -18.16 1.17
N TYR A 180 6.81 -18.56 -0.02
CA TYR A 180 6.78 -17.71 -1.22
C TYR A 180 5.85 -18.23 -2.32
N VAL A 181 5.40 -19.48 -2.21
CA VAL A 181 4.66 -20.16 -3.27
C VAL A 181 3.22 -20.37 -2.83
N PHE A 182 2.33 -19.73 -3.56
CA PHE A 182 0.88 -19.84 -3.38
C PHE A 182 0.27 -20.20 -4.73
N PRO A 183 -0.54 -21.26 -4.82
CA PRO A 183 -1.09 -21.70 -6.10
C PRO A 183 -2.11 -20.71 -6.67
N ARG A 184 -2.72 -19.90 -5.80
CA ARG A 184 -3.77 -18.95 -6.20
C ARG A 184 -3.75 -17.73 -5.31
N ILE A 185 -3.30 -16.61 -5.87
CA ILE A 185 -3.36 -15.28 -5.27
C ILE A 185 -4.30 -14.41 -6.08
N ARG A 186 -5.27 -13.76 -5.44
CA ARG A 186 -6.00 -12.66 -6.02
C ARG A 186 -5.26 -11.36 -5.70
N LEU A 187 -4.85 -10.67 -6.76
CA LEU A 187 -4.20 -9.36 -6.67
C LEU A 187 -5.24 -8.30 -7.04
N VAL A 188 -5.32 -7.22 -6.26
CA VAL A 188 -6.22 -6.09 -6.49
C VAL A 188 -5.48 -4.79 -6.29
N GLY A 189 -5.52 -3.89 -7.27
CA GLY A 189 -4.78 -2.63 -7.21
C GLY A 189 -5.35 -1.54 -8.09
N TYR A 190 -4.87 -0.32 -7.87
CA TYR A 190 -5.29 0.90 -8.57
C TYR A 190 -4.15 1.39 -9.48
N PRO A 191 -4.10 0.99 -10.77
CA PRO A 191 -3.01 1.34 -11.66
C PRO A 191 -3.20 2.73 -12.29
N GLY A 192 -2.11 3.46 -12.44
CA GLY A 192 -2.05 4.68 -13.22
C GLY A 192 -3.17 5.66 -12.90
N THR A 193 -3.77 6.20 -13.96
CA THR A 193 -4.94 7.10 -13.89
C THR A 193 -6.25 6.39 -14.19
N ASP A 194 -6.29 5.06 -14.06
CA ASP A 194 -7.46 4.26 -14.39
C ASP A 194 -8.65 4.63 -13.49
N ARG A 195 -9.83 4.55 -14.06
CA ARG A 195 -11.07 4.94 -13.39
C ARG A 195 -11.60 3.89 -12.42
N GLN A 196 -11.07 2.68 -12.48
CA GLN A 196 -11.44 1.51 -11.68
C GLN A 196 -10.19 0.71 -11.30
N PRO A 197 -10.23 -0.07 -10.21
CA PRO A 197 -9.15 -0.99 -9.89
C PRO A 197 -9.07 -2.17 -10.86
N LEU A 198 -7.88 -2.76 -10.95
CA LEU A 198 -7.63 -4.03 -11.60
C LEU A 198 -7.70 -5.20 -10.62
N THR A 199 -8.09 -6.34 -11.14
CA THR A 199 -7.93 -7.64 -10.47
C THR A 199 -7.29 -8.65 -11.41
N CYS A 200 -6.45 -9.49 -10.83
CA CYS A 200 -5.83 -10.64 -11.50
C CYS A 200 -5.77 -11.80 -10.50
N THR A 201 -5.81 -13.02 -11.01
CA THR A 201 -5.59 -14.23 -10.19
C THR A 201 -4.51 -15.08 -10.83
N ASN A 202 -3.41 -15.34 -10.08
CA ASN A 202 -2.31 -16.18 -10.54
C ASN A 202 -1.58 -16.81 -9.34
N SER A 203 -0.65 -17.72 -9.63
CA SER A 203 0.27 -18.29 -8.64
C SER A 203 1.45 -17.36 -8.36
N THR A 204 2.07 -17.53 -7.19
CA THR A 204 3.34 -16.88 -6.87
C THR A 204 4.51 -17.85 -6.91
N THR A 205 5.70 -17.30 -7.16
CA THR A 205 6.98 -17.99 -7.10
C THR A 205 7.95 -17.22 -6.21
N ARG A 206 8.99 -17.90 -5.72
CA ARG A 206 10.10 -17.23 -5.04
C ARG A 206 11.02 -16.59 -6.05
N PHE A 207 11.36 -15.33 -5.82
CA PHE A 207 12.35 -14.57 -6.58
C PHE A 207 13.46 -14.07 -5.67
N THR A 208 14.71 -14.31 -6.05
CA THR A 208 15.89 -13.77 -5.36
C THR A 208 16.65 -12.90 -6.36
N PRO A 209 16.77 -11.58 -6.09
CA PRO A 209 17.49 -10.66 -6.97
C PRO A 209 18.97 -11.04 -7.12
N ARG A 210 19.53 -10.73 -8.30
CA ARG A 210 20.97 -10.89 -8.60
C ARG A 210 21.69 -9.54 -8.70
N ASP A 211 21.01 -8.44 -8.39
CA ASP A 211 21.52 -7.06 -8.48
C ASP A 211 22.05 -6.54 -7.13
N GLY A 212 22.28 -7.42 -6.16
CA GLY A 212 22.74 -7.05 -4.82
C GLY A 212 21.65 -6.57 -3.87
N THR A 213 20.40 -6.53 -4.30
CA THR A 213 19.26 -6.28 -3.38
C THR A 213 19.08 -7.46 -2.44
N PRO A 214 19.06 -7.27 -1.12
CA PRO A 214 18.96 -8.38 -0.17
C PRO A 214 17.58 -9.02 -0.14
N GLY A 215 17.54 -10.28 0.30
CA GLY A 215 16.32 -11.04 0.56
C GLY A 215 15.76 -11.78 -0.64
N SER A 216 14.61 -12.38 -0.43
CA SER A 216 13.79 -13.01 -1.48
C SER A 216 12.38 -12.46 -1.39
N TYR A 217 11.67 -12.49 -2.49
CA TYR A 217 10.39 -11.84 -2.69
C TYR A 217 9.36 -12.82 -3.26
N LEU A 218 8.08 -12.60 -2.97
CA LEU A 218 7.02 -13.22 -3.75
C LEU A 218 6.99 -12.53 -5.12
N ARG A 219 6.85 -13.32 -6.18
CA ARG A 219 6.72 -12.83 -7.56
C ARG A 219 5.42 -13.35 -8.15
N ILE A 220 4.65 -12.48 -8.76
CA ILE A 220 3.41 -12.80 -9.47
C ILE A 220 3.39 -12.15 -10.85
N ALA A 221 2.98 -12.89 -11.87
CA ALA A 221 2.74 -12.35 -13.20
C ALA A 221 1.27 -11.94 -13.31
N CYS A 222 1.03 -10.65 -13.46
CA CYS A 222 -0.30 -10.04 -13.64
C CYS A 222 -0.11 -8.79 -14.47
N ASP A 223 -0.83 -8.67 -15.58
CA ASP A 223 -0.64 -7.60 -16.53
C ASP A 223 -1.14 -6.24 -16.00
N ASP A 224 -0.48 -5.16 -16.44
CA ASP A 224 -0.91 -3.78 -16.30
C ASP A 224 -0.92 -3.21 -14.86
N TYR A 225 -0.14 -3.81 -13.94
CA TYR A 225 0.06 -3.30 -12.58
C TYR A 225 1.11 -2.16 -12.57
N ARG A 226 0.75 -1.03 -13.19
CA ARG A 226 1.53 0.21 -13.29
C ARG A 226 1.66 0.93 -11.94
N SER A 227 2.41 2.04 -11.91
CA SER A 227 2.51 2.94 -10.72
C SER A 227 1.13 3.27 -10.16
N GLY A 228 1.00 3.36 -8.84
CA GLY A 228 -0.26 3.45 -8.10
C GLY A 228 -0.73 2.12 -7.53
N THR A 229 -0.31 0.97 -8.11
CA THR A 229 -0.61 -0.35 -7.56
C THR A 229 0.26 -0.72 -6.35
N SER A 230 1.29 0.04 -6.04
CA SER A 230 2.11 -0.12 -4.82
C SER A 230 1.21 -0.24 -3.58
N GLY A 231 1.45 -1.25 -2.74
CA GLY A 231 0.61 -1.59 -1.59
C GLY A 231 -0.58 -2.52 -1.89
N SER A 232 -0.80 -2.92 -3.15
CA SER A 232 -1.84 -3.92 -3.51
C SER A 232 -1.65 -5.22 -2.74
N PRO A 233 -2.65 -5.72 -2.01
CA PRO A 233 -2.52 -6.94 -1.23
C PRO A 233 -2.49 -8.18 -2.11
N PHE A 234 -1.63 -9.14 -1.75
CA PHE A 234 -1.64 -10.51 -2.27
C PHE A 234 -2.60 -11.33 -1.42
N LEU A 235 -3.79 -11.62 -1.93
CA LEU A 235 -4.85 -12.32 -1.21
C LEU A 235 -4.82 -13.81 -1.52
N ALA A 236 -4.34 -14.62 -0.57
CA ALA A 236 -4.53 -16.06 -0.54
C ALA A 236 -5.91 -16.40 0.06
N ASN A 237 -6.42 -17.61 -0.22
CA ASN A 237 -7.68 -18.12 0.32
C ASN A 237 -8.83 -17.11 0.19
N PHE A 238 -8.90 -16.44 -0.97
CA PHE A 238 -9.91 -15.42 -1.22
C PHE A 238 -11.32 -16.04 -1.31
N ASP A 239 -12.23 -15.56 -0.46
CA ASP A 239 -13.66 -15.89 -0.49
C ASP A 239 -14.43 -14.79 -1.26
N SER A 240 -14.99 -15.13 -2.41
CA SER A 240 -15.74 -14.19 -3.25
C SER A 240 -17.08 -13.77 -2.64
N ARG A 241 -17.64 -14.52 -1.68
CA ARG A 241 -18.90 -14.17 -1.00
C ARG A 241 -18.70 -13.03 -0.01
N THR A 242 -17.59 -13.04 0.71
CA THR A 242 -17.24 -12.00 1.70
C THR A 242 -16.37 -10.90 1.11
N GLY A 243 -15.72 -11.16 -0.03
CA GLY A 243 -14.74 -10.28 -0.64
C GLY A 243 -13.41 -10.21 0.13
N THR A 244 -13.18 -11.10 1.12
CA THR A 244 -12.02 -11.12 2.01
C THR A 244 -11.05 -12.26 1.71
N GLY A 245 -9.82 -12.12 2.20
CA GLY A 245 -8.79 -13.16 2.09
C GLY A 245 -7.68 -12.99 3.13
N GLU A 246 -6.66 -13.85 2.99
CA GLU A 246 -5.43 -13.79 3.76
C GLU A 246 -4.40 -12.95 3.02
N VAL A 247 -3.96 -11.85 3.62
CA VAL A 247 -2.89 -11.02 3.06
C VAL A 247 -1.55 -11.63 3.41
N VAL A 248 -0.87 -12.17 2.41
CA VAL A 248 0.43 -12.83 2.51
C VAL A 248 1.57 -12.00 1.92
N GLY A 249 1.26 -10.85 1.34
CA GLY A 249 2.18 -9.91 0.72
C GLY A 249 1.48 -8.64 0.26
N SER A 250 2.26 -7.66 -0.22
CA SER A 250 1.76 -6.46 -0.88
C SER A 250 2.77 -5.97 -1.92
N ILE A 251 2.30 -5.39 -3.03
CA ILE A 251 3.20 -4.84 -4.06
C ILE A 251 4.15 -3.81 -3.42
N GLY A 252 5.43 -4.13 -3.47
CA GLY A 252 6.53 -3.36 -2.89
C GLY A 252 7.81 -4.18 -2.86
N GLY A 253 8.82 -3.73 -2.12
CA GLY A 253 10.08 -4.43 -1.98
C GLY A 253 11.02 -4.23 -3.16
N TRP A 254 11.46 -5.30 -3.82
CA TRP A 254 12.43 -5.20 -4.90
C TRP A 254 11.96 -4.24 -6.00
N LYS A 255 12.80 -3.20 -6.24
CA LYS A 255 12.50 -2.11 -7.18
C LYS A 255 11.10 -1.53 -7.00
N THR A 256 10.68 -1.32 -5.72
CA THR A 256 9.36 -0.79 -5.34
C THR A 256 8.16 -1.56 -5.92
N GLY A 257 8.30 -2.88 -6.08
CA GLY A 257 7.27 -3.77 -6.62
C GLY A 257 7.55 -4.28 -8.03
N GLY A 258 8.72 -4.00 -8.59
CA GLY A 258 9.22 -4.53 -9.86
C GLY A 258 9.38 -3.49 -10.96
N PRO A 259 10.21 -3.79 -11.97
CA PRO A 259 10.54 -2.85 -13.05
C PRO A 259 9.54 -2.87 -14.22
N THR A 260 8.57 -3.81 -14.21
CA THR A 260 7.58 -3.94 -15.30
C THR A 260 6.17 -3.89 -14.77
N ALA A 261 5.22 -3.53 -15.62
CA ALA A 261 3.80 -3.53 -15.27
C ALA A 261 3.19 -4.94 -15.24
N ASP A 262 3.87 -5.93 -15.83
CA ASP A 262 3.30 -7.27 -16.05
C ASP A 262 3.77 -8.29 -15.01
N VAL A 263 4.72 -7.90 -14.14
CA VAL A 263 5.22 -8.74 -13.05
C VAL A 263 5.40 -7.90 -11.80
N SER A 264 4.73 -8.30 -10.74
CA SER A 264 4.78 -7.62 -9.44
C SER A 264 5.52 -8.46 -8.39
N TYR A 265 6.11 -7.76 -7.43
CA TYR A 265 6.86 -8.35 -6.32
C TYR A 265 6.35 -7.84 -4.99
N SER A 266 6.50 -8.68 -3.96
CA SER A 266 6.20 -8.35 -2.58
C SER A 266 7.37 -8.72 -1.68
N SER A 267 7.69 -7.87 -0.70
CA SER A 267 8.51 -8.27 0.45
C SER A 267 7.93 -9.53 1.08
N TYR A 268 8.80 -10.37 1.66
CA TYR A 268 8.36 -11.56 2.38
C TYR A 268 7.71 -11.17 3.72
N PHE A 269 6.49 -11.61 3.93
CA PHE A 269 5.78 -11.38 5.18
C PHE A 269 6.20 -12.42 6.23
N GLY A 270 7.34 -12.18 6.87
CA GLY A 270 7.91 -12.97 7.96
C GLY A 270 7.62 -12.39 9.34
N SER A 271 8.44 -12.80 10.32
CA SER A 271 8.34 -12.34 11.71
C SER A 271 8.54 -10.82 11.87
N ASP A 272 9.36 -10.20 11.00
CA ASP A 272 9.58 -8.75 11.02
C ASP A 272 8.29 -7.99 10.72
N ILE A 273 7.55 -8.42 9.69
CA ILE A 273 6.26 -7.80 9.33
C ILE A 273 5.21 -8.04 10.42
N ARG A 274 5.22 -9.23 11.06
CA ARG A 274 4.36 -9.50 12.21
C ARG A 274 4.68 -8.56 13.39
N ARG A 275 5.95 -8.34 13.70
CA ARG A 275 6.35 -7.39 14.75
C ARG A 275 5.94 -5.97 14.42
N LEU A 276 6.10 -5.54 13.15
CA LEU A 276 5.69 -4.22 12.70
C LEU A 276 4.18 -4.03 12.84
N TYR A 277 3.38 -5.02 12.44
CA TYR A 277 1.92 -5.02 12.65
C TYR A 277 1.56 -4.90 14.14
N ASN A 278 2.18 -5.73 14.99
CA ASN A 278 1.91 -5.70 16.43
C ASN A 278 2.26 -4.34 17.06
N ALA A 279 3.34 -3.71 16.62
CA ALA A 279 3.71 -2.35 17.03
C ALA A 279 2.67 -1.32 16.59
N ALA A 280 2.14 -1.43 15.38
CA ALA A 280 1.07 -0.58 14.89
C ALA A 280 -0.24 -0.77 15.67
N VAL A 281 -0.61 -2.01 16.01
CA VAL A 281 -1.78 -2.33 16.83
C VAL A 281 -1.62 -1.77 18.24
N ALA A 282 -0.47 -1.99 18.88
CA ALA A 282 -0.18 -1.48 20.21
C ALA A 282 -0.06 0.05 20.28
N GLY A 283 0.08 0.71 19.11
CA GLY A 283 0.26 2.16 19.05
C GLY A 283 1.58 2.64 19.64
N SER A 284 2.63 1.80 19.63
CA SER A 284 3.99 2.18 20.02
C SER A 284 4.52 3.35 19.18
N GLU A 285 5.59 4.00 19.62
CA GLU A 285 6.17 5.12 18.84
C GLU A 285 6.69 4.60 17.48
N PRO A 286 6.22 5.15 16.34
CA PRO A 286 6.71 4.75 15.04
C PRO A 286 8.18 5.12 14.84
N ALA A 287 8.96 4.25 14.17
CA ALA A 287 10.31 4.57 13.73
C ALA A 287 10.28 5.78 12.77
N ARG A 288 11.34 6.58 12.84
CA ARG A 288 11.50 7.79 12.03
C ARG A 288 12.80 7.71 11.22
N PRO A 289 12.85 8.32 10.02
CA PRO A 289 14.12 8.52 9.35
C PRO A 289 15.05 9.35 10.24
N HIS A 290 16.31 8.94 10.34
CA HIS A 290 17.32 9.80 10.97
C HIS A 290 17.44 11.09 10.15
N THR A 291 17.14 12.22 10.76
CA THR A 291 17.49 13.52 10.17
C THR A 291 19.02 13.62 10.21
N ARG A 292 19.69 13.45 9.05
CA ARG A 292 21.09 13.86 8.96
C ARG A 292 21.13 15.36 9.33
N PRO A 293 22.03 15.78 10.24
CA PRO A 293 22.30 17.20 10.40
C PRO A 293 22.66 17.75 9.02
N SER A 294 21.98 18.82 8.62
CA SER A 294 22.41 19.58 7.44
C SER A 294 23.87 19.95 7.66
N ALA A 295 24.76 19.44 6.80
CA ALA A 295 26.12 19.94 6.78
C ALA A 295 25.98 21.44 6.45
N ALA A 296 26.26 22.26 7.45
CA ALA A 296 26.41 23.69 7.24
C ALA A 296 27.62 23.86 6.31
N HIS A 297 27.38 24.40 5.12
CA HIS A 297 28.40 24.94 4.23
C HIS A 297 28.56 26.42 4.49
#